data_ec505f272f3338d28c61446b7fa3e46c
#
_entry.id   ec505f272f3338d28c61446b7fa3e46c
#
_cell.length_a   1.000
_cell.length_b   1.000
_cell.length_c   1.000
_cell.angle_alpha   90.00
_cell.angle_beta   90.00
_cell.angle_gamma   90.00
#
_symmetry.space_group_name_H-M   'P 1'
#
loop_
_entity.id
_entity.type
_entity.pdbx_description
1 polymer ?
#
loop_
_entity_poly.entity_id
_entity_poly.type
_entity_poly.pdbx_seq_one_letter_code
_entity_poly.pdbx_strand_id
1 'polypeptide(L)'
;ANVAAREAGGITQHVSAYEVKSKSGAMITFLDTPGHETFTAMRARGAQMADIVVLVVAANDSIMPQTIEAINHIRAAKVPFIVAINKIDLPEANPTRVKTDLLQQEVQVEDMGGDIQCVEISATKKIGLDKLEDAILLQAEMMELKADADMPAVAYVVEAKMEKGLGSVATVLMRQGTLKVGDVFVVGETFGRVRG
;
A
#
# COMPACT_ATOMS: atom_id res chain seq x y z
N ALA A 1 -4.64 -12.80 -1.59
CA ALA A 1 -3.91 -13.45 -2.68
C ALA A 1 -2.50 -13.79 -2.20
N ASN A 2 -2.00 -14.98 -2.48
CA ASN A 2 -0.63 -15.37 -2.07
C ASN A 2 0.34 -15.01 -3.21
N VAL A 3 0.64 -13.72 -3.37
CA VAL A 3 1.43 -13.19 -4.48
C VAL A 3 2.89 -13.64 -4.34
N ALA A 4 3.47 -13.53 -3.15
CA ALA A 4 4.86 -13.90 -2.87
C ALA A 4 5.20 -15.36 -3.20
N ALA A 5 4.24 -16.29 -3.06
CA ALA A 5 4.47 -17.70 -3.40
C ALA A 5 4.63 -17.96 -4.90
N ARG A 6 4.33 -16.99 -5.77
CA ARG A 6 4.46 -17.10 -7.23
C ARG A 6 5.70 -16.40 -7.77
N GLU A 7 6.41 -15.64 -6.93
CA GLU A 7 7.64 -14.93 -7.31
C GLU A 7 8.91 -15.72 -6.96
N ALA A 8 9.98 -15.49 -7.72
CA ALA A 8 11.26 -16.13 -7.48
C ALA A 8 11.80 -15.76 -6.07
N GLY A 9 12.18 -16.75 -5.28
CA GLY A 9 12.68 -16.55 -3.92
C GLY A 9 11.59 -16.39 -2.84
N GLY A 10 10.29 -16.44 -3.19
CA GLY A 10 9.18 -16.37 -2.23
C GLY A 10 9.00 -15.01 -1.56
N ILE A 11 9.54 -13.96 -2.16
CA ILE A 11 9.40 -12.56 -1.69
C ILE A 11 8.79 -11.70 -2.80
N THR A 12 8.04 -10.66 -2.43
CA THR A 12 7.51 -9.67 -3.37
C THR A 12 8.67 -8.90 -4.01
N GLN A 13 8.76 -8.91 -5.34
CA GLN A 13 9.82 -8.24 -6.11
C GLN A 13 9.28 -7.13 -7.03
N HIS A 14 7.97 -7.12 -7.30
CA HIS A 14 7.28 -6.15 -8.14
C HIS A 14 6.15 -5.49 -7.36
N VAL A 15 5.80 -4.27 -7.74
CA VAL A 15 4.59 -3.64 -7.20
C VAL A 15 3.38 -4.35 -7.78
N SER A 16 2.56 -4.92 -6.92
CA SER A 16 1.33 -5.62 -7.31
C SER A 16 0.10 -4.85 -6.84
N ALA A 17 -0.92 -4.75 -7.68
CA ALA A 17 -2.19 -4.15 -7.34
C ALA A 17 -3.29 -5.22 -7.33
N TYR A 18 -4.13 -5.23 -6.30
CA TYR A 18 -5.28 -6.12 -6.23
C TYR A 18 -6.41 -5.50 -5.43
N GLU A 19 -7.63 -5.77 -5.85
CA GLU A 19 -8.84 -5.28 -5.20
C GLU A 19 -9.38 -6.29 -4.20
N VAL A 20 -9.82 -5.79 -3.05
CA VAL A 20 -10.45 -6.56 -1.99
C VAL A 20 -11.77 -5.89 -1.64
N LYS A 21 -12.84 -6.69 -1.59
CA LYS A 21 -14.12 -6.23 -1.08
C LYS A 21 -14.14 -6.39 0.43
N SER A 22 -14.34 -5.29 1.14
CA SER A 22 -14.47 -5.27 2.60
C SER A 22 -15.74 -5.98 3.08
N LYS A 23 -15.83 -6.27 4.36
CA LYS A 23 -17.04 -6.81 4.97
C LYS A 23 -18.24 -5.86 4.86
N SER A 24 -17.97 -4.55 4.86
CA SER A 24 -18.99 -3.51 4.65
C SER A 24 -19.42 -3.35 3.20
N GLY A 25 -18.74 -4.01 2.26
CA GLY A 25 -19.01 -3.92 0.82
C GLY A 25 -18.17 -2.87 0.08
N ALA A 26 -17.36 -2.08 0.78
CA ALA A 26 -16.46 -1.12 0.17
C ALA A 26 -15.33 -1.85 -0.59
N MET A 27 -14.89 -1.28 -1.71
CA MET A 27 -13.75 -1.78 -2.47
C MET A 27 -12.48 -1.08 -2.03
N ILE A 28 -11.45 -1.85 -1.70
CA ILE A 28 -10.13 -1.36 -1.33
C ILE A 28 -9.13 -1.92 -2.33
N THR A 29 -8.37 -1.05 -2.99
CA THR A 29 -7.26 -1.46 -3.85
C THR A 29 -5.96 -1.44 -3.05
N PHE A 30 -5.36 -2.58 -2.85
CA PHE A 30 -4.07 -2.72 -2.22
C PHE A 30 -2.95 -2.65 -3.24
N LEU A 31 -1.93 -1.84 -2.94
CA LEU A 31 -0.64 -1.83 -3.62
C LEU A 31 0.38 -2.51 -2.73
N ASP A 32 0.78 -3.71 -3.09
CA ASP A 32 1.81 -4.44 -2.38
C ASP A 32 3.19 -4.04 -2.92
N THR A 33 4.06 -3.53 -2.05
CA THR A 33 5.41 -3.09 -2.40
C THR A 33 6.47 -3.97 -1.74
N PRO A 34 7.58 -4.28 -2.45
CA PRO A 34 8.65 -5.08 -1.87
C PRO A 34 9.24 -4.43 -0.61
N GLY A 35 9.42 -5.23 0.46
CA GLY A 35 9.99 -4.78 1.72
C GLY A 35 11.52 -4.74 1.76
N HIS A 36 12.22 -5.43 0.85
CA HIS A 36 13.67 -5.52 0.85
C HIS A 36 14.34 -4.17 0.54
N GLU A 37 15.49 -3.90 1.16
CA GLU A 37 16.21 -2.62 1.05
C GLU A 37 16.52 -2.17 -0.39
N THR A 38 16.78 -3.11 -1.30
CA THR A 38 17.08 -2.82 -2.71
C THR A 38 15.91 -2.18 -3.48
N PHE A 39 14.68 -2.20 -2.94
CA PHE A 39 13.48 -1.72 -3.64
C PHE A 39 12.99 -0.34 -3.16
N THR A 40 13.90 0.54 -2.73
CA THR A 40 13.63 1.91 -2.26
C THR A 40 12.74 2.72 -3.23
N ALA A 41 13.06 2.73 -4.52
CA ALA A 41 12.30 3.46 -5.53
C ALA A 41 10.85 2.95 -5.67
N MET A 42 10.62 1.66 -5.47
CA MET A 42 9.27 1.07 -5.54
C MET A 42 8.43 1.48 -4.33
N ARG A 43 9.02 1.54 -3.11
CA ARG A 43 8.34 2.04 -1.91
C ARG A 43 7.99 3.53 -2.03
N ALA A 44 8.94 4.35 -2.50
CA ALA A 44 8.69 5.78 -2.74
C ALA A 44 7.55 6.00 -3.75
N ARG A 45 7.55 5.25 -4.84
CA ARG A 45 6.51 5.29 -5.86
C ARG A 45 5.16 4.79 -5.34
N GLY A 46 5.15 3.68 -4.59
CA GLY A 46 3.95 3.14 -3.96
C GLY A 46 3.29 4.16 -3.03
N ALA A 47 4.06 4.84 -2.18
CA ALA A 47 3.56 5.89 -1.30
C ALA A 47 2.94 7.07 -2.08
N GLN A 48 3.53 7.47 -3.22
CA GLN A 48 2.99 8.55 -4.06
C GLN A 48 1.68 8.18 -4.79
N MET A 49 1.46 6.90 -5.05
CA MET A 49 0.26 6.41 -5.73
C MET A 49 -0.89 6.11 -4.78
N ALA A 50 -0.60 5.87 -3.50
CA ALA A 50 -1.59 5.50 -2.50
C ALA A 50 -2.31 6.73 -1.92
N ASP A 51 -3.56 6.55 -1.48
CA ASP A 51 -4.28 7.54 -0.68
C ASP A 51 -3.97 7.37 0.82
N ILE A 52 -3.75 6.13 1.25
CA ILE A 52 -3.42 5.75 2.63
C ILE A 52 -2.28 4.73 2.57
N VAL A 53 -1.31 4.84 3.46
CA VAL A 53 -0.25 3.84 3.59
C VAL A 53 -0.45 3.02 4.86
N VAL A 54 -0.26 1.70 4.77
CA VAL A 54 -0.17 0.83 5.93
C VAL A 54 1.31 0.50 6.17
N LEU A 55 1.88 1.07 7.22
CA LEU A 55 3.25 0.78 7.65
C LEU A 55 3.25 -0.48 8.52
N VAL A 56 3.77 -1.57 7.98
CA VAL A 56 3.83 -2.86 8.68
C VAL A 56 5.17 -3.00 9.42
N VAL A 57 5.11 -3.21 10.73
CA VAL A 57 6.27 -3.40 11.59
C VAL A 57 6.15 -4.72 12.35
N ALA A 58 7.19 -5.52 12.37
CA ALA A 58 7.17 -6.79 13.10
C ALA A 58 7.37 -6.55 14.61
N ALA A 59 6.50 -7.13 15.45
CA ALA A 59 6.53 -6.96 16.90
C ALA A 59 7.78 -7.56 17.59
N ASN A 60 8.42 -8.52 16.95
CA ASN A 60 9.65 -9.16 17.46
C ASN A 60 10.93 -8.39 17.07
N ASP A 61 10.95 -7.75 15.88
CA ASP A 61 12.15 -7.10 15.33
C ASP A 61 12.19 -5.59 15.64
N SER A 62 11.01 -4.97 15.84
CA SER A 62 10.83 -3.53 16.03
C SER A 62 11.27 -2.70 14.79
N ILE A 63 11.81 -1.51 15.01
CA ILE A 63 12.16 -0.57 13.93
C ILE A 63 13.49 -0.97 13.28
N MET A 64 13.42 -1.33 12.03
CA MET A 64 14.55 -1.67 11.18
C MET A 64 14.91 -0.49 10.24
N PRO A 65 16.12 -0.46 9.65
CA PRO A 65 16.49 0.61 8.71
C PRO A 65 15.48 0.81 7.58
N GLN A 66 14.90 -0.27 7.05
CA GLN A 66 13.86 -0.23 6.02
C GLN A 66 12.56 0.42 6.52
N THR A 67 12.26 0.29 7.81
CA THR A 67 11.10 0.93 8.45
C THR A 67 11.30 2.45 8.49
N ILE A 68 12.50 2.91 8.88
CA ILE A 68 12.85 4.33 8.90
C ILE A 68 12.77 4.92 7.50
N GLU A 69 13.30 4.22 6.51
CA GLU A 69 13.22 4.61 5.11
C GLU A 69 11.77 4.75 4.64
N ALA A 70 10.92 3.76 4.97
CA ALA A 70 9.49 3.80 4.63
C ALA A 70 8.78 5.01 5.26
N ILE A 71 9.06 5.31 6.53
CA ILE A 71 8.53 6.50 7.23
C ILE A 71 8.94 7.78 6.48
N ASN A 72 10.21 7.88 6.05
CA ASN A 72 10.68 9.04 5.30
C ASN A 72 9.98 9.19 3.94
N HIS A 73 9.72 8.09 3.23
CA HIS A 73 8.96 8.13 1.97
C HIS A 73 7.50 8.54 2.18
N ILE A 74 6.86 8.05 3.23
CA ILE A 74 5.49 8.43 3.60
C ILE A 74 5.42 9.94 3.88
N ARG A 75 6.36 10.47 4.67
CA ARG A 75 6.44 11.90 4.98
C ARG A 75 6.68 12.76 3.73
N ALA A 76 7.60 12.33 2.86
CA ALA A 76 7.88 13.01 1.60
C ALA A 76 6.67 13.03 0.67
N ALA A 77 5.89 11.95 0.64
CA ALA A 77 4.66 11.85 -0.14
C ALA A 77 3.48 12.63 0.50
N LYS A 78 3.59 13.01 1.79
CA LYS A 78 2.52 13.67 2.58
C LYS A 78 1.22 12.88 2.59
N VAL A 79 1.32 11.57 2.64
CA VAL A 79 0.17 10.65 2.67
C VAL A 79 -0.08 10.21 4.11
N PRO A 80 -1.33 10.21 4.59
CA PRO A 80 -1.65 9.66 5.90
C PRO A 80 -1.35 8.17 5.95
N PHE A 81 -1.01 7.68 7.14
CA PHE A 81 -0.67 6.28 7.29
C PHE A 81 -1.19 5.69 8.61
N ILE A 82 -1.32 4.38 8.60
CA ILE A 82 -1.74 3.56 9.74
C ILE A 82 -0.57 2.63 10.06
N VAL A 83 -0.28 2.44 11.33
CA VAL A 83 0.73 1.47 11.76
C VAL A 83 0.06 0.12 12.02
N ALA A 84 0.57 -0.94 11.40
CA ALA A 84 0.17 -2.31 11.66
C ALA A 84 1.34 -3.06 12.31
N ILE A 85 1.24 -3.32 13.61
CA ILE A 85 2.24 -4.12 14.34
C ILE A 85 1.90 -5.59 14.15
N ASN A 86 2.67 -6.26 13.30
CA ASN A 86 2.44 -7.65 12.89
C ASN A 86 3.26 -8.65 13.72
N LYS A 87 2.91 -9.93 13.61
CA LYS A 87 3.55 -11.06 14.31
C LYS A 87 3.36 -11.02 15.84
N ILE A 88 2.23 -10.49 16.32
CA ILE A 88 1.93 -10.45 17.76
C ILE A 88 1.73 -11.84 18.39
N ASP A 89 1.59 -12.87 17.57
CA ASP A 89 1.46 -14.27 17.97
C ASP A 89 2.80 -14.94 18.36
N LEU A 90 3.93 -14.28 18.10
CA LEU A 90 5.24 -14.82 18.47
C LEU A 90 5.54 -14.60 19.96
N PRO A 91 6.24 -15.54 20.62
CA PRO A 91 6.58 -15.43 22.06
C PRO A 91 7.42 -14.18 22.41
N GLU A 92 8.28 -13.75 21.48
CA GLU A 92 9.16 -12.58 21.62
C GLU A 92 8.52 -11.27 21.16
N ALA A 93 7.24 -11.29 20.78
CA ALA A 93 6.52 -10.10 20.35
C ALA A 93 6.41 -9.05 21.46
N ASN A 94 6.79 -7.82 21.16
CA ASN A 94 6.69 -6.70 22.10
C ASN A 94 6.12 -5.44 21.40
N PRO A 95 4.81 -5.34 21.26
CA PRO A 95 4.15 -4.18 20.64
C PRO A 95 4.47 -2.85 21.33
N THR A 96 4.60 -2.85 22.66
CA THR A 96 4.92 -1.64 23.44
C THR A 96 6.30 -1.10 23.07
N ARG A 97 7.29 -1.97 22.88
CA ARG A 97 8.62 -1.58 22.42
C ARG A 97 8.53 -0.94 21.04
N VAL A 98 7.77 -1.52 20.10
CA VAL A 98 7.59 -0.97 18.76
C VAL A 98 7.00 0.45 18.83
N LYS A 99 5.96 0.67 19.64
CA LYS A 99 5.35 1.99 19.84
C LYS A 99 6.34 3.02 20.41
N THR A 100 7.19 2.60 21.37
CA THR A 100 8.23 3.46 21.93
C THR A 100 9.31 3.80 20.90
N ASP A 101 9.75 2.82 20.11
CA ASP A 101 10.77 3.04 19.08
C ASP A 101 10.22 3.90 17.92
N LEU A 102 8.92 3.78 17.58
CA LEU A 102 8.23 4.66 16.63
C LEU A 102 8.22 6.11 17.13
N LEU A 103 7.99 6.33 18.43
CA LEU A 103 8.00 7.67 19.01
C LEU A 103 9.38 8.34 18.86
N GLN A 104 10.49 7.59 18.94
CA GLN A 104 11.84 8.09 18.65
C GLN A 104 12.00 8.55 17.18
N GLN A 105 11.20 8.01 16.28
CA GLN A 105 11.12 8.42 14.88
C GLN A 105 10.04 9.51 14.65
N GLU A 106 9.57 10.18 15.72
CA GLU A 106 8.50 11.21 15.64
C GLU A 106 7.18 10.66 15.06
N VAL A 107 6.93 9.36 15.23
CA VAL A 107 5.68 8.69 14.88
C VAL A 107 4.94 8.40 16.17
N GLN A 108 4.04 9.30 16.52
CA GLN A 108 3.24 9.18 17.74
C GLN A 108 1.89 8.53 17.42
N VAL A 109 1.69 7.32 17.91
CA VAL A 109 0.46 6.57 17.73
C VAL A 109 -0.60 6.95 18.76
N GLU A 110 -1.88 6.67 18.48
CA GLU A 110 -3.03 7.03 19.34
C GLU A 110 -2.85 6.55 20.78
N ASP A 111 -2.40 5.33 21.01
CA ASP A 111 -2.13 4.77 22.34
C ASP A 111 -1.07 5.57 23.14
N MET A 112 -0.28 6.37 22.47
CA MET A 112 0.78 7.23 23.04
C MET A 112 0.37 8.72 22.98
N GLY A 113 -0.90 9.01 22.73
CA GLY A 113 -1.46 10.37 22.70
C GLY A 113 -1.25 11.11 21.38
N GLY A 114 -0.95 10.41 20.29
CA GLY A 114 -0.83 10.97 18.93
C GLY A 114 -2.09 10.78 18.09
N ASP A 115 -1.96 11.06 16.80
CA ASP A 115 -3.06 11.02 15.83
C ASP A 115 -2.96 9.83 14.86
N ILE A 116 -1.89 9.04 14.94
CA ILE A 116 -1.64 7.93 14.01
C ILE A 116 -2.28 6.67 14.56
N GLN A 117 -3.22 6.11 13.79
CA GLN A 117 -3.86 4.85 14.14
C GLN A 117 -2.84 3.70 14.19
N CYS A 118 -2.96 2.86 15.22
CA CYS A 118 -2.09 1.71 15.41
C CYS A 118 -2.90 0.46 15.69
N VAL A 119 -2.69 -0.59 14.89
CA VAL A 119 -3.41 -1.86 15.02
C VAL A 119 -2.42 -3.00 15.21
N GLU A 120 -2.63 -3.80 16.24
CA GLU A 120 -1.85 -5.01 16.51
C GLU A 120 -2.49 -6.20 15.78
N ILE A 121 -1.69 -6.88 14.95
CA ILE A 121 -2.17 -7.95 14.08
C ILE A 121 -1.28 -9.19 14.10
N SER A 122 -1.87 -10.32 13.75
CA SER A 122 -1.14 -11.48 13.24
C SER A 122 -1.72 -11.88 11.89
N ALA A 123 -0.97 -11.65 10.83
CA ALA A 123 -1.37 -12.05 9.49
C ALA A 123 -1.51 -13.58 9.37
N THR A 124 -0.62 -14.33 10.01
CA THR A 124 -0.62 -15.80 10.00
C THR A 124 -1.83 -16.38 10.75
N LYS A 125 -2.13 -15.84 11.92
CA LYS A 125 -3.27 -16.28 12.75
C LYS A 125 -4.58 -15.56 12.41
N LYS A 126 -4.54 -14.60 11.50
CA LYS A 126 -5.69 -13.75 11.11
C LYS A 126 -6.32 -12.99 12.30
N ILE A 127 -5.49 -12.56 13.25
CA ILE A 127 -5.91 -11.77 14.41
C ILE A 127 -5.80 -10.28 14.04
N GLY A 128 -6.80 -9.48 14.39
CA GLY A 128 -6.81 -8.02 14.25
C GLY A 128 -6.89 -7.50 12.80
N LEU A 129 -7.07 -8.36 11.80
CA LEU A 129 -7.20 -7.95 10.39
C LEU A 129 -8.50 -7.18 10.12
N ASP A 130 -9.56 -7.52 10.84
CA ASP A 130 -10.83 -6.80 10.84
C ASP A 130 -10.67 -5.37 11.38
N LYS A 131 -9.93 -5.20 12.48
CA LYS A 131 -9.62 -3.88 13.04
C LYS A 131 -8.75 -3.04 12.09
N LEU A 132 -7.81 -3.67 11.39
CA LEU A 132 -7.01 -2.99 10.38
C LEU A 132 -7.87 -2.53 9.20
N GLU A 133 -8.79 -3.36 8.74
CA GLU A 133 -9.77 -3.00 7.70
C GLU A 133 -10.63 -1.82 8.14
N ASP A 134 -11.17 -1.87 9.36
CA ASP A 134 -11.98 -0.78 9.95
C ASP A 134 -11.18 0.53 10.05
N ALA A 135 -9.90 0.45 10.47
CA ALA A 135 -9.02 1.61 10.55
C ALA A 135 -8.76 2.25 9.17
N ILE A 136 -8.55 1.44 8.13
CA ILE A 136 -8.38 1.91 6.75
C ILE A 136 -9.67 2.61 6.26
N LEU A 137 -10.83 2.01 6.50
CA LEU A 137 -12.11 2.56 6.07
C LEU A 137 -12.42 3.88 6.81
N LEU A 138 -12.15 3.94 8.10
CA LEU A 138 -12.32 5.16 8.91
C LEU A 138 -11.41 6.28 8.40
N GLN A 139 -10.15 5.98 8.12
CA GLN A 139 -9.21 6.95 7.56
C GLN A 139 -9.68 7.46 6.19
N ALA A 140 -10.16 6.56 5.33
CA ALA A 140 -10.69 6.91 4.01
C ALA A 140 -11.94 7.80 4.11
N GLU A 141 -12.83 7.54 5.07
CA GLU A 141 -14.02 8.35 5.33
C GLU A 141 -13.64 9.76 5.79
N MET A 142 -12.69 9.87 6.73
CA MET A 142 -12.19 11.17 7.22
C MET A 142 -11.55 12.01 6.11
N MET A 143 -10.96 11.37 5.11
CA MET A 143 -10.36 12.04 3.94
C MET A 143 -11.39 12.46 2.89
N GLU A 144 -12.64 12.03 3.02
CA GLU A 144 -13.70 12.27 2.03
C GLU A 144 -13.26 11.95 0.58
N LEU A 145 -12.59 10.81 0.37
CA LEU A 145 -12.08 10.41 -0.93
C LEU A 145 -13.22 10.33 -1.94
N LYS A 146 -13.06 11.05 -3.06
CA LYS A 146 -14.04 11.14 -4.14
C LYS A 146 -13.36 10.94 -5.48
N ALA A 147 -14.03 10.24 -6.40
CA ALA A 147 -13.62 10.11 -7.78
C ALA A 147 -14.84 10.28 -8.68
N ASP A 148 -14.66 10.94 -9.81
CA ASP A 148 -15.71 11.15 -10.80
C ASP A 148 -15.42 10.26 -12.01
N ALA A 149 -16.33 9.33 -12.30
CA ALA A 149 -16.22 8.39 -13.42
C ALA A 149 -16.43 9.04 -14.79
N ASP A 150 -17.11 10.19 -14.84
CA ASP A 150 -17.44 10.90 -16.08
C ASP A 150 -16.34 11.88 -16.53
N MET A 151 -15.35 12.11 -15.68
CA MET A 151 -14.18 12.93 -16.03
C MET A 151 -13.23 12.18 -16.98
N PRO A 152 -12.33 12.90 -17.67
CA PRO A 152 -11.23 12.26 -18.40
C PRO A 152 -10.44 11.31 -17.53
N ALA A 153 -10.09 10.15 -18.08
CA ALA A 153 -9.34 9.13 -17.35
C ALA A 153 -7.94 9.62 -16.93
N VAL A 154 -7.65 9.53 -15.65
CA VAL A 154 -6.31 9.77 -15.08
C VAL A 154 -5.90 8.54 -14.29
N ALA A 155 -4.72 8.00 -14.57
CA ALA A 155 -4.21 6.80 -13.95
C ALA A 155 -2.69 6.86 -13.74
N TYR A 156 -2.21 6.07 -12.77
CA TYR A 156 -0.79 5.77 -12.63
C TYR A 156 -0.46 4.45 -13.33
N VAL A 157 0.67 4.40 -14.03
CA VAL A 157 1.22 3.13 -14.54
C VAL A 157 1.95 2.44 -13.39
N VAL A 158 1.41 1.34 -12.90
CA VAL A 158 2.01 0.53 -11.82
C VAL A 158 3.17 -0.29 -12.37
N GLU A 159 2.93 -1.01 -13.46
CA GLU A 159 3.88 -1.87 -14.13
C GLU A 159 3.65 -1.83 -15.65
N ALA A 160 4.70 -1.98 -16.41
CA ALA A 160 4.63 -2.18 -17.87
C ALA A 160 5.59 -3.29 -18.29
N LYS A 161 5.12 -4.19 -19.14
CA LYS A 161 5.91 -5.34 -19.61
C LYS A 161 5.54 -5.69 -21.05
N MET A 162 6.46 -6.41 -21.71
CA MET A 162 6.19 -7.03 -23.01
C MET A 162 5.66 -8.45 -22.80
N GLU A 163 4.44 -8.72 -23.26
CA GLU A 163 3.87 -10.05 -23.22
C GLU A 163 3.84 -10.69 -24.60
N LYS A 164 4.22 -11.97 -24.67
CA LYS A 164 4.24 -12.73 -25.91
C LYS A 164 2.81 -12.87 -26.46
N GLY A 165 2.60 -12.35 -27.67
CA GLY A 165 1.28 -12.38 -28.33
C GLY A 165 0.39 -11.15 -28.09
N LEU A 166 0.57 -10.43 -26.98
CA LEU A 166 -0.19 -9.22 -26.66
C LEU A 166 0.62 -7.93 -26.92
N GLY A 167 1.95 -8.02 -26.95
CA GLY A 167 2.82 -6.84 -27.08
C GLY A 167 3.03 -6.10 -25.76
N SER A 168 3.04 -4.78 -25.80
CA SER A 168 3.18 -3.96 -24.59
C SER A 168 1.90 -3.96 -23.79
N VAL A 169 1.98 -4.44 -22.56
CA VAL A 169 0.89 -4.47 -21.58
C VAL A 169 1.29 -3.64 -20.35
N ALA A 170 0.36 -2.84 -19.86
CA ALA A 170 0.56 -2.05 -18.65
C ALA A 170 -0.57 -2.29 -17.64
N THR A 171 -0.21 -2.43 -16.37
CA THR A 171 -1.14 -2.38 -15.25
C THR A 171 -1.27 -0.94 -14.82
N VAL A 172 -2.48 -0.41 -14.79
CA VAL A 172 -2.74 0.97 -14.40
C VAL A 172 -3.64 1.04 -13.18
N LEU A 173 -3.38 2.00 -12.31
CA LEU A 173 -4.22 2.35 -11.17
C LEU A 173 -5.02 3.60 -11.54
N MET A 174 -6.33 3.45 -11.68
CA MET A 174 -7.23 4.56 -12.00
C MET A 174 -7.36 5.50 -10.80
N ARG A 175 -7.21 6.81 -11.03
CA ARG A 175 -7.44 7.87 -10.04
C ARG A 175 -8.80 8.52 -10.20
N GLN A 176 -9.22 8.72 -11.44
CA GLN A 176 -10.52 9.25 -11.82
C GLN A 176 -10.86 8.90 -13.26
N GLY A 177 -12.11 9.13 -13.66
CA GLY A 177 -12.58 8.90 -15.01
C GLY A 177 -12.75 7.44 -15.35
N THR A 178 -13.07 7.18 -16.61
CA THR A 178 -13.25 5.84 -17.17
C THR A 178 -12.37 5.67 -18.40
N LEU A 179 -11.57 4.61 -18.43
CA LEU A 179 -10.74 4.23 -19.57
C LEU A 179 -11.45 3.10 -20.36
N LYS A 180 -11.62 3.30 -21.65
CA LYS A 180 -12.31 2.35 -22.55
C LYS A 180 -11.37 1.86 -23.65
N VAL A 181 -11.67 0.67 -24.18
CA VAL A 181 -11.00 0.17 -25.39
C VAL A 181 -11.23 1.15 -26.54
N GLY A 182 -10.16 1.52 -27.22
CA GLY A 182 -10.16 2.52 -28.29
C GLY A 182 -9.78 3.93 -27.86
N ASP A 183 -9.76 4.23 -26.55
CA ASP A 183 -9.35 5.54 -26.06
C ASP A 183 -7.87 5.81 -26.36
N VAL A 184 -7.57 7.08 -26.62
CA VAL A 184 -6.19 7.55 -26.78
C VAL A 184 -5.68 8.02 -25.42
N PHE A 185 -4.47 7.63 -25.07
CA PHE A 185 -3.82 8.03 -23.82
C PHE A 185 -2.44 8.66 -24.07
N VAL A 186 -2.00 9.48 -23.13
CA VAL A 186 -0.66 10.05 -23.08
C VAL A 186 0.00 9.62 -21.77
N VAL A 187 1.24 9.13 -21.84
CA VAL A 187 2.06 8.74 -20.68
C VAL A 187 3.45 9.33 -20.87
N GLY A 188 3.82 10.31 -20.03
CA GLY A 188 5.06 11.06 -20.21
C GLY A 188 5.12 11.72 -21.58
N GLU A 189 6.13 11.39 -22.37
CA GLU A 189 6.35 11.90 -23.73
C GLU A 189 5.77 10.97 -24.81
N THR A 190 5.07 9.90 -24.41
CA THR A 190 4.54 8.88 -25.33
C THR A 190 3.02 8.88 -25.33
N PHE A 191 2.44 8.50 -26.45
CA PHE A 191 1.00 8.31 -26.58
C PHE A 191 0.68 6.96 -27.21
N GLY A 192 -0.55 6.50 -26.99
CA GLY A 192 -1.01 5.23 -27.53
C GLY A 192 -2.54 5.14 -27.54
N ARG A 193 -3.02 3.96 -27.93
CA ARG A 193 -4.43 3.63 -27.90
C ARG A 193 -4.66 2.34 -27.13
N VAL A 194 -5.68 2.34 -26.28
CA VAL A 194 -6.11 1.15 -25.52
C VAL A 194 -6.64 0.10 -26.49
N ARG A 195 -6.11 -1.11 -26.42
CA ARG A 195 -6.46 -2.22 -27.31
C ARG A 195 -7.29 -3.32 -26.64
N GLY A 196 -7.18 -3.48 -25.33
CA GLY A 196 -7.86 -4.52 -24.54
C GLY A 196 -7.69 -4.31 -23.07
#